data_2abf10697d3c975c8bfc58890dcd58ee
#
_entry.id   2abf10697d3c975c8bfc58890dcd58ee
#
_cell.length_a   1.000
_cell.length_b   1.000
_cell.length_c   1.000
_cell.angle_alpha   90.00
_cell.angle_beta   90.00
_cell.angle_gamma   90.00
#
_symmetry.space_group_name_H-M   'P 1'
#
loop_
_entity.id
_entity.type
_entity.pdbx_description
1 polymer ?
#
loop_
_entity_poly.entity_id
_entity_poly.type
_entity_poly.pdbx_seq_one_letter_code
_entity_poly.pdbx_strand_id
1 'polypeptide(L)'
;MTRRKGVLDGLGLPGKLADCQEKDPALCEIYIVEGDSAGGSAKQGRDRRFQAILPLRGKILNVEKARYEKLLTSNEIVTLITALGTGIGTGGGSDDFNPDKLRYHRIIIMTDADVDGAHIRTLLLTFFYRQMPQLVERGHIYIAQPPLYKVKHGKQEQYLKDAHELDAYLLKVALDGAQVDPGNGQPAIAGAALEDLARRYLVANNVVQRLANWMDVEALRAIADGLVLDLDSAAAAEAAAVAMQAALHDAEVAAEYDARTDKHLLRISRRHHGNVKSSVITQDFVHGADYEALSRAGLTFKGLLGPDAVAKRGEGERLKEQKVADFRSAMAWLMQQAEGSVGRQRYKGLGEMNPEQLWETTMDPAVRRLLRVQIDDAIEADRVFTMLMGDEVEPRRDFIETNALRAANIDV
;
A
#
# COMPACT_ATOMS: atom_id res chain seq x y z
N MET A 1 -1.47 4.07 57.60
CA MET A 1 -1.96 3.44 56.33
C MET A 1 -0.74 3.06 55.51
N THR A 2 -0.45 1.78 55.41
CA THR A 2 0.68 1.24 54.63
C THR A 2 0.32 1.35 53.16
N ARG A 3 1.04 2.23 52.45
CA ARG A 3 0.92 2.36 50.98
C ARG A 3 1.28 1.01 50.36
N ARG A 4 0.32 0.31 49.74
CA ARG A 4 0.59 -0.87 48.96
C ARG A 4 1.54 -0.45 47.83
N LYS A 5 2.76 -0.97 47.80
CA LYS A 5 3.66 -0.83 46.65
C LYS A 5 2.99 -1.43 45.45
N GLY A 6 2.81 -0.68 44.37
CA GLY A 6 2.32 -1.18 43.09
C GLY A 6 3.31 -2.18 42.49
N VAL A 7 2.83 -3.06 41.64
CA VAL A 7 3.65 -4.08 40.94
C VAL A 7 4.77 -3.41 40.11
N LEU A 8 4.59 -2.15 39.71
CA LEU A 8 5.53 -1.40 38.88
C LEU A 8 6.49 -0.49 39.68
N ASP A 9 6.21 -0.21 40.96
CA ASP A 9 6.97 0.71 41.84
C ASP A 9 8.41 0.27 42.17
N GLY A 10 8.85 -0.89 41.69
CA GLY A 10 10.20 -1.41 41.94
C GLY A 10 10.98 -1.77 40.66
N LEU A 11 10.36 -1.61 39.49
CA LEU A 11 11.00 -1.92 38.22
C LEU A 11 11.80 -0.69 37.75
N GLY A 12 13.13 -0.79 37.71
CA GLY A 12 13.97 0.14 37.01
C GLY A 12 13.64 0.17 35.51
N LEU A 13 14.16 1.14 34.76
CA LEU A 13 13.98 1.19 33.31
C LEU A 13 14.36 -0.14 32.64
N PRO A 14 13.62 -0.59 31.62
CA PRO A 14 13.88 -1.86 30.98
C PRO A 14 15.31 -1.94 30.43
N GLY A 15 16.01 -3.04 30.68
CA GLY A 15 17.40 -3.19 30.23
C GLY A 15 17.58 -3.16 28.69
N LYS A 16 16.49 -3.37 27.95
CA LYS A 16 16.48 -3.26 26.47
C LYS A 16 16.29 -1.82 25.97
N LEU A 17 15.77 -0.92 26.81
CA LEU A 17 15.53 0.47 26.44
C LEU A 17 16.87 1.19 26.25
N ALA A 18 17.11 1.68 25.05
CA ALA A 18 18.16 2.64 24.78
C ALA A 18 17.58 4.06 24.94
N ASP A 19 17.62 4.61 26.15
CA ASP A 19 17.01 5.90 26.46
C ASP A 19 17.72 7.10 25.81
N CYS A 20 17.06 8.25 25.73
CA CYS A 20 17.63 9.52 25.27
C CYS A 20 18.17 10.35 26.45
N GLN A 21 18.91 11.40 26.11
CA GLN A 21 19.55 12.29 27.10
C GLN A 21 18.65 13.44 27.54
N GLU A 22 17.73 13.88 26.66
CA GLU A 22 16.78 14.95 26.92
C GLU A 22 15.81 14.54 28.03
N LYS A 23 15.46 15.50 28.88
CA LYS A 23 14.56 15.31 30.03
C LYS A 23 13.16 15.89 29.82
N ASP A 24 13.03 16.85 28.90
CA ASP A 24 11.71 17.37 28.53
C ASP A 24 10.97 16.39 27.62
N PRO A 25 9.87 15.77 28.09
CA PRO A 25 9.10 14.84 27.29
C PRO A 25 8.59 15.40 25.95
N ALA A 26 8.38 16.72 25.89
CA ALA A 26 7.91 17.39 24.68
C ALA A 26 8.94 17.36 23.54
N LEU A 27 10.22 17.26 23.90
CA LEU A 27 11.33 17.18 22.97
C LEU A 27 11.79 15.74 22.72
N CYS A 28 11.26 14.77 23.49
CA CYS A 28 11.66 13.35 23.41
C CYS A 28 10.74 12.55 22.53
N GLU A 29 11.33 11.57 21.85
CA GLU A 29 10.60 10.58 21.08
C GLU A 29 11.14 9.17 21.32
N ILE A 30 10.26 8.16 21.27
CA ILE A 30 10.61 6.76 21.41
C ILE A 30 10.20 6.00 20.15
N TYR A 31 11.12 5.21 19.60
CA TYR A 31 10.85 4.24 18.55
C TYR A 31 10.62 2.87 19.17
N ILE A 32 9.45 2.31 18.93
CA ILE A 32 9.12 0.93 19.23
C ILE A 32 9.45 0.13 17.99
N VAL A 33 10.51 -0.69 18.06
CA VAL A 33 11.12 -1.33 16.89
C VAL A 33 10.90 -2.84 16.94
N GLU A 34 10.55 -3.44 15.81
CA GLU A 34 10.43 -4.88 15.70
C GLU A 34 11.80 -5.57 15.68
N GLY A 35 12.00 -6.48 16.64
CA GLY A 35 13.17 -7.34 16.71
C GLY A 35 14.46 -6.66 17.14
N ASP A 36 15.42 -7.51 17.52
CA ASP A 36 16.73 -7.05 18.02
C ASP A 36 17.65 -6.56 16.89
N SER A 37 17.49 -7.06 15.65
CA SER A 37 18.32 -6.67 14.49
C SER A 37 18.06 -5.23 14.08
N ALA A 38 16.80 -4.90 13.77
CA ALA A 38 16.38 -3.54 13.43
C ALA A 38 16.59 -2.59 14.62
N GLY A 39 16.34 -3.08 15.86
CA GLY A 39 16.65 -2.35 17.09
C GLY A 39 18.13 -2.00 17.24
N GLY A 40 19.02 -2.87 16.78
CA GLY A 40 20.48 -2.64 16.77
C GLY A 40 20.88 -1.53 15.80
N SER A 41 20.38 -1.58 14.55
CA SER A 41 20.62 -0.53 13.55
C SER A 41 20.02 0.82 13.98
N ALA A 42 18.79 0.82 14.50
CA ALA A 42 18.14 2.02 15.02
C ALA A 42 18.90 2.64 16.20
N LYS A 43 19.38 1.82 17.13
CA LYS A 43 20.17 2.27 18.28
C LYS A 43 21.49 2.92 17.86
N GLN A 44 22.12 2.44 16.79
CA GLN A 44 23.36 3.02 16.28
C GLN A 44 23.10 4.29 15.45
N GLY A 45 22.05 4.30 14.62
CA GLY A 45 21.73 5.41 13.73
C GLY A 45 21.02 6.61 14.37
N ARG A 46 20.39 6.46 15.55
CA ARG A 46 19.58 7.49 16.22
C ARG A 46 20.36 8.73 16.65
N ASP A 47 19.68 9.84 16.83
CA ASP A 47 20.19 10.95 17.63
C ASP A 47 19.92 10.69 19.13
N ARG A 48 20.98 10.37 19.86
CA ARG A 48 20.90 10.01 21.29
C ARG A 48 20.41 11.15 22.18
N ARG A 49 20.42 12.38 21.71
CA ARG A 49 19.97 13.52 22.49
C ARG A 49 18.49 13.41 22.82
N PHE A 50 17.65 13.07 21.82
CA PHE A 50 16.19 13.11 21.98
C PHE A 50 15.46 11.85 21.52
N GLN A 51 16.14 10.88 20.88
CA GLN A 51 15.55 9.63 20.39
C GLN A 51 15.89 8.46 21.31
N ALA A 52 14.86 7.79 21.81
CA ALA A 52 14.95 6.51 22.52
C ALA A 52 14.55 5.35 21.60
N ILE A 53 15.13 4.16 21.81
CA ILE A 53 14.82 2.93 21.07
C ILE A 53 14.40 1.85 22.05
N LEU A 54 13.23 1.24 21.78
CA LEU A 54 12.72 0.08 22.50
C LEU A 54 12.50 -1.06 21.51
N PRO A 55 13.40 -2.03 21.41
CA PRO A 55 13.16 -3.24 20.61
C PRO A 55 12.16 -4.15 21.32
N LEU A 56 11.16 -4.62 20.58
CA LEU A 56 10.20 -5.64 21.03
C LEU A 56 10.53 -6.98 20.39
N ARG A 57 10.47 -8.06 21.16
CA ARG A 57 10.70 -9.42 20.66
C ARG A 57 9.38 -10.06 20.24
N GLY A 58 9.15 -10.10 18.92
CA GLY A 58 8.00 -10.77 18.33
C GLY A 58 6.66 -10.11 18.65
N LYS A 59 5.60 -10.88 18.46
CA LYS A 59 4.21 -10.43 18.64
C LYS A 59 3.89 -10.24 20.12
N ILE A 60 3.46 -9.04 20.48
CA ILE A 60 2.99 -8.76 21.85
C ILE A 60 1.65 -9.45 22.12
N LEU A 61 1.28 -9.52 23.39
CA LEU A 61 -0.02 -10.06 23.81
C LEU A 61 -1.17 -9.27 23.18
N ASN A 62 -2.14 -9.97 22.60
CA ASN A 62 -3.37 -9.36 22.13
C ASN A 62 -4.25 -8.97 23.34
N VAL A 63 -4.32 -7.68 23.60
CA VAL A 63 -5.04 -7.11 24.74
C VAL A 63 -6.56 -7.10 24.58
N GLU A 64 -7.08 -7.27 23.36
CA GLU A 64 -8.50 -7.42 23.11
C GLU A 64 -9.05 -8.72 23.71
N LYS A 65 -8.23 -9.78 23.71
CA LYS A 65 -8.58 -11.12 24.23
C LYS A 65 -8.13 -11.36 25.66
N ALA A 66 -7.13 -10.64 26.13
CA ALA A 66 -6.47 -10.94 27.37
C ALA A 66 -7.16 -10.26 28.56
N ARG A 67 -7.33 -11.01 29.67
CA ARG A 67 -7.74 -10.42 30.94
C ARG A 67 -6.64 -9.53 31.50
N TYR A 68 -7.03 -8.54 32.29
CA TYR A 68 -6.11 -7.52 32.86
C TYR A 68 -4.92 -8.14 33.59
N GLU A 69 -5.16 -9.19 34.43
CA GLU A 69 -4.09 -9.85 35.17
C GLU A 69 -3.02 -10.46 34.24
N LYS A 70 -3.44 -10.94 33.04
CA LYS A 70 -2.54 -11.51 32.05
C LYS A 70 -1.67 -10.43 31.37
N LEU A 71 -2.18 -9.20 31.25
CA LEU A 71 -1.40 -8.07 30.74
C LEU A 71 -0.16 -7.81 31.60
N LEU A 72 -0.34 -7.83 32.93
CA LEU A 72 0.73 -7.58 33.91
C LEU A 72 1.74 -8.73 34.02
N THR A 73 1.46 -9.89 33.43
CA THR A 73 2.40 -11.02 33.34
C THR A 73 3.18 -11.07 32.03
N SER A 74 2.79 -10.26 31.04
CA SER A 74 3.50 -10.17 29.76
C SER A 74 4.71 -9.25 29.88
N ASN A 75 5.90 -9.79 29.70
CA ASN A 75 7.15 -9.04 29.80
C ASN A 75 7.21 -7.88 28.80
N GLU A 76 6.71 -8.07 27.59
CA GLU A 76 6.69 -7.04 26.55
C GLU A 76 5.76 -5.89 26.91
N ILE A 77 4.56 -6.20 27.43
CA ILE A 77 3.59 -5.19 27.89
C ILE A 77 4.13 -4.41 29.09
N VAL A 78 4.67 -5.11 30.09
CA VAL A 78 5.28 -4.48 31.27
C VAL A 78 6.47 -3.61 30.87
N THR A 79 7.32 -4.08 29.95
CA THR A 79 8.44 -3.33 29.42
C THR A 79 7.97 -2.04 28.74
N LEU A 80 6.91 -2.12 27.92
CA LEU A 80 6.34 -0.96 27.22
C LEU A 80 5.78 0.07 28.19
N ILE A 81 4.96 -0.35 29.16
CA ILE A 81 4.38 0.52 30.18
C ILE A 81 5.48 1.21 31.01
N THR A 82 6.47 0.45 31.44
CA THR A 82 7.60 0.96 32.22
C THR A 82 8.44 1.96 31.43
N ALA A 83 8.68 1.69 30.14
CA ALA A 83 9.41 2.61 29.26
C ALA A 83 8.66 3.94 29.07
N LEU A 84 7.33 3.90 28.88
CA LEU A 84 6.48 5.07 28.68
C LEU A 84 6.32 5.89 29.98
N GLY A 85 6.31 5.22 31.13
CA GLY A 85 6.22 5.87 32.45
C GLY A 85 4.80 6.29 32.86
N THR A 86 3.78 5.97 32.06
CA THR A 86 2.39 6.42 32.29
C THR A 86 1.62 5.56 33.30
N GLY A 87 2.12 4.36 33.65
CA GLY A 87 1.32 3.37 34.34
C GLY A 87 0.22 2.74 33.48
N ILE A 88 -0.61 1.90 34.07
CA ILE A 88 -1.76 1.23 33.43
C ILE A 88 -2.82 0.93 34.47
N GLY A 89 -4.11 1.02 34.13
CA GLY A 89 -5.23 0.71 35.00
C GLY A 89 -6.01 1.92 35.49
N THR A 90 -7.11 1.66 36.19
CA THR A 90 -8.08 2.67 36.63
C THR A 90 -8.50 2.49 38.11
N GLY A 91 -7.73 1.74 38.90
CA GLY A 91 -8.12 1.26 40.25
C GLY A 91 -7.84 2.22 41.41
N GLY A 92 -7.37 3.44 41.19
CA GLY A 92 -7.04 4.43 42.24
C GLY A 92 -5.69 4.16 42.93
N GLY A 93 -4.80 3.40 42.30
CA GLY A 93 -3.45 3.06 42.80
C GLY A 93 -2.33 3.94 42.23
N SER A 94 -1.11 3.72 42.75
CA SER A 94 0.10 4.42 42.26
C SER A 94 0.45 4.09 40.80
N ASP A 95 -0.04 2.95 40.32
CA ASP A 95 0.25 2.38 39.01
C ASP A 95 -0.81 2.74 37.95
N ASP A 96 -1.82 3.56 38.34
CA ASP A 96 -2.87 3.98 37.42
C ASP A 96 -2.33 4.80 36.27
N PHE A 97 -3.01 4.63 35.14
CA PHE A 97 -2.69 5.36 33.94
C PHE A 97 -2.81 6.86 34.14
N ASN A 98 -1.71 7.55 33.90
CA ASN A 98 -1.64 9.01 33.91
C ASN A 98 -0.86 9.50 32.69
N PRO A 99 -1.54 10.09 31.68
CA PRO A 99 -0.90 10.56 30.46
C PRO A 99 0.08 11.72 30.69
N ASP A 100 -0.05 12.47 31.81
CA ASP A 100 0.83 13.58 32.11
C ASP A 100 2.22 13.13 32.63
N LYS A 101 2.37 11.84 32.93
CA LYS A 101 3.67 11.21 33.27
C LYS A 101 4.38 10.64 32.03
N LEU A 102 3.84 10.82 30.84
CA LEU A 102 4.43 10.31 29.59
C LEU A 102 5.84 10.87 29.40
N ARG A 103 6.81 9.99 29.18
CA ARG A 103 8.23 10.34 29.02
C ARG A 103 8.61 10.79 27.61
N TYR A 104 7.77 10.49 26.61
CA TYR A 104 8.04 10.79 25.20
C TYR A 104 6.76 11.26 24.52
N HIS A 105 6.71 12.50 24.09
CA HIS A 105 5.51 13.04 23.43
C HIS A 105 5.34 12.54 21.98
N ARG A 106 6.34 11.81 21.44
CA ARG A 106 6.18 11.07 20.19
C ARG A 106 6.52 9.61 20.41
N ILE A 107 5.53 8.75 20.22
CA ILE A 107 5.65 7.30 20.28
C ILE A 107 5.55 6.80 18.84
N ILE A 108 6.64 6.31 18.29
CA ILE A 108 6.76 5.97 16.87
C ILE A 108 6.87 4.46 16.73
N ILE A 109 5.87 3.83 16.13
CA ILE A 109 5.85 2.42 15.81
C ILE A 109 6.62 2.23 14.50
N MET A 110 7.65 1.38 14.52
CA MET A 110 8.51 1.10 13.39
C MET A 110 8.67 -0.41 13.23
N THR A 111 7.89 -0.99 12.31
CA THR A 111 7.81 -2.43 12.01
C THR A 111 8.21 -2.70 10.57
N ASP A 112 8.57 -3.95 10.29
CA ASP A 112 8.89 -4.43 8.95
C ASP A 112 7.69 -4.27 8.00
N ALA A 113 7.97 -4.24 6.69
CA ALA A 113 6.96 -4.08 5.64
C ALA A 113 6.41 -5.44 5.17
N ASP A 114 6.24 -6.38 6.08
CA ASP A 114 5.71 -7.71 5.83
C ASP A 114 4.42 -7.98 6.65
N VAL A 115 3.87 -9.18 6.54
CA VAL A 115 2.63 -9.58 7.23
C VAL A 115 2.81 -9.64 8.75
N ASP A 116 3.98 -10.01 9.25
CA ASP A 116 4.28 -10.07 10.69
C ASP A 116 4.40 -8.67 11.28
N GLY A 117 5.10 -7.76 10.59
CA GLY A 117 5.20 -6.35 10.98
C GLY A 117 3.83 -5.65 10.97
N ALA A 118 2.97 -5.94 9.99
CA ALA A 118 1.59 -5.45 9.97
C ALA A 118 0.79 -5.94 11.17
N HIS A 119 0.96 -7.22 11.56
CA HIS A 119 0.30 -7.78 12.74
C HIS A 119 0.82 -7.17 14.05
N ILE A 120 2.13 -6.99 14.21
CA ILE A 120 2.73 -6.34 15.39
C ILE A 120 2.23 -4.90 15.52
N ARG A 121 2.18 -4.16 14.42
CA ARG A 121 1.61 -2.81 14.38
C ARG A 121 0.16 -2.80 14.83
N THR A 122 -0.67 -3.74 14.34
CA THR A 122 -2.07 -3.86 14.76
C THR A 122 -2.20 -4.18 16.24
N LEU A 123 -1.38 -5.08 16.78
CA LEU A 123 -1.35 -5.40 18.22
C LEU A 123 -0.99 -4.18 19.08
N LEU A 124 0.01 -3.39 18.65
CA LEU A 124 0.41 -2.16 19.33
C LEU A 124 -0.69 -1.09 19.28
N LEU A 125 -1.33 -0.90 18.12
CA LEU A 125 -2.45 0.02 17.99
C LEU A 125 -3.63 -0.40 18.87
N THR A 126 -3.95 -1.71 18.93
CA THR A 126 -4.97 -2.26 19.83
C THR A 126 -4.62 -1.99 21.30
N PHE A 127 -3.36 -2.17 21.67
CA PHE A 127 -2.89 -1.86 23.02
C PHE A 127 -3.08 -0.38 23.38
N PHE A 128 -2.64 0.55 22.54
CA PHE A 128 -2.80 1.97 22.79
C PHE A 128 -4.28 2.39 22.80
N TYR A 129 -5.07 1.89 21.87
CA TYR A 129 -6.49 2.21 21.79
C TYR A 129 -7.28 1.72 23.02
N ARG A 130 -7.02 0.48 23.48
CA ARG A 130 -7.77 -0.13 24.61
C ARG A 130 -7.24 0.28 25.98
N GLN A 131 -5.94 0.44 26.15
CA GLN A 131 -5.32 0.65 27.46
C GLN A 131 -4.90 2.08 27.70
N MET A 132 -4.64 2.87 26.67
CA MET A 132 -4.11 4.24 26.74
C MET A 132 -4.78 5.17 25.71
N PRO A 133 -6.15 5.21 25.61
CA PRO A 133 -6.84 5.97 24.57
C PRO A 133 -6.47 7.44 24.54
N GLN A 134 -6.22 8.07 25.70
CA GLN A 134 -5.83 9.47 25.78
C GLN A 134 -4.50 9.77 25.07
N LEU A 135 -3.59 8.79 24.91
CA LEU A 135 -2.36 9.00 24.12
C LEU A 135 -2.67 9.10 22.62
N VAL A 136 -3.68 8.36 22.14
CA VAL A 136 -4.15 8.46 20.76
C VAL A 136 -4.89 9.78 20.54
N GLU A 137 -5.81 10.15 21.43
CA GLU A 137 -6.58 11.40 21.38
C GLU A 137 -5.68 12.64 21.43
N ARG A 138 -4.65 12.63 22.28
CA ARG A 138 -3.65 13.70 22.35
C ARG A 138 -2.67 13.71 21.18
N GLY A 139 -2.70 12.68 20.32
CA GLY A 139 -1.90 12.57 19.11
C GLY A 139 -0.43 12.27 19.35
N HIS A 140 -0.13 11.45 20.34
CA HIS A 140 1.23 11.03 20.64
C HIS A 140 1.70 9.81 19.82
N ILE A 141 0.79 9.09 19.14
CA ILE A 141 1.06 7.84 18.43
C ILE A 141 1.33 8.11 16.95
N TYR A 142 2.45 7.59 16.44
CA TYR A 142 2.89 7.72 15.07
C TYR A 142 3.32 6.36 14.51
N ILE A 143 3.21 6.20 13.19
CA ILE A 143 3.74 5.07 12.45
C ILE A 143 4.84 5.60 11.53
N ALA A 144 6.05 5.04 11.65
CA ALA A 144 7.14 5.32 10.74
C ALA A 144 6.84 4.75 9.35
N GLN A 145 7.25 5.47 8.31
CA GLN A 145 7.10 5.05 6.92
C GLN A 145 8.48 4.93 6.27
N PRO A 146 9.21 3.84 6.53
CA PRO A 146 10.47 3.58 5.84
C PRO A 146 10.24 3.38 4.35
N PRO A 147 11.22 3.69 3.49
CA PRO A 147 11.11 3.43 2.07
C PRO A 147 11.14 1.94 1.77
N LEU A 148 10.32 1.50 0.80
CA LEU A 148 10.32 0.11 0.33
C LEU A 148 11.36 -0.14 -0.76
N TYR A 149 11.82 0.89 -1.45
CA TYR A 149 12.75 0.74 -2.57
C TYR A 149 13.91 1.73 -2.48
N LYS A 150 15.08 1.28 -2.91
CA LYS A 150 16.22 2.10 -3.31
C LYS A 150 16.45 1.89 -4.79
N VAL A 151 16.47 2.98 -5.56
CA VAL A 151 16.74 2.94 -7.00
C VAL A 151 18.05 3.64 -7.31
N LYS A 152 18.75 3.13 -8.34
CA LYS A 152 19.99 3.69 -8.84
C LYS A 152 19.93 3.80 -10.36
N HIS A 153 20.09 5.02 -10.87
CA HIS A 153 20.18 5.28 -12.30
C HIS A 153 21.42 6.14 -12.58
N GLY A 154 22.38 5.58 -13.26
CA GLY A 154 23.70 6.22 -13.47
C GLY A 154 24.41 6.46 -12.11
N LYS A 155 24.67 7.73 -11.80
CA LYS A 155 25.30 8.18 -10.55
C LYS A 155 24.28 8.58 -9.45
N GLN A 156 23.01 8.65 -9.79
CA GLN A 156 21.95 9.10 -8.86
C GLN A 156 21.36 7.91 -8.14
N GLU A 157 21.20 8.03 -6.83
CA GLU A 157 20.50 7.10 -5.97
C GLU A 157 19.35 7.83 -5.28
N GLN A 158 18.21 7.15 -5.15
CA GLN A 158 17.02 7.71 -4.52
C GLN A 158 16.25 6.63 -3.77
N TYR A 159 15.68 6.99 -2.62
CA TYR A 159 14.76 6.15 -1.88
C TYR A 159 13.31 6.47 -2.27
N LEU A 160 12.51 5.43 -2.45
CA LEU A 160 11.10 5.52 -2.83
C LEU A 160 10.24 4.79 -1.81
N LYS A 161 9.15 5.41 -1.43
CA LYS A 161 8.29 4.96 -0.35
C LYS A 161 7.58 3.63 -0.66
N ASP A 162 7.01 3.53 -1.86
CA ASP A 162 6.12 2.44 -2.26
C ASP A 162 6.21 2.14 -3.76
N ALA A 163 5.43 1.16 -4.21
CA ALA A 163 5.37 0.76 -5.61
C ALA A 163 4.87 1.90 -6.52
N HIS A 164 3.98 2.77 -6.02
CA HIS A 164 3.46 3.88 -6.79
C HIS A 164 4.56 4.93 -7.10
N GLU A 165 5.40 5.25 -6.11
CA GLU A 165 6.57 6.13 -6.35
C GLU A 165 7.59 5.46 -7.28
N LEU A 166 7.75 4.12 -7.21
CA LEU A 166 8.61 3.38 -8.13
C LEU A 166 8.09 3.44 -9.57
N ASP A 167 6.80 3.22 -9.78
CA ASP A 167 6.18 3.29 -11.10
C ASP A 167 6.28 4.70 -11.70
N ALA A 168 6.05 5.73 -10.89
CA ALA A 168 6.22 7.12 -11.31
C ALA A 168 7.67 7.45 -11.67
N TYR A 169 8.63 6.93 -10.90
CA TYR A 169 10.05 7.09 -11.18
C TYR A 169 10.47 6.38 -12.49
N LEU A 170 10.05 5.11 -12.65
CA LEU A 170 10.32 4.33 -13.86
C LEU A 170 9.70 4.98 -15.10
N LEU A 171 8.48 5.50 -14.99
CA LEU A 171 7.85 6.26 -16.07
C LEU A 171 8.68 7.48 -16.47
N LYS A 172 9.13 8.27 -15.49
CA LYS A 172 10.00 9.44 -15.77
C LYS A 172 11.27 9.02 -16.51
N VAL A 173 11.91 7.94 -16.06
CA VAL A 173 13.11 7.41 -16.74
C VAL A 173 12.77 6.87 -18.13
N ALA A 174 11.61 6.21 -18.31
CA ALA A 174 11.17 5.66 -19.59
C ALA A 174 10.96 6.74 -20.65
N LEU A 175 10.41 7.88 -20.24
CA LEU A 175 10.11 9.00 -21.15
C LEU A 175 11.32 9.90 -21.43
N ASP A 176 12.37 9.80 -20.64
CA ASP A 176 13.59 10.59 -20.85
C ASP A 176 14.32 10.14 -22.12
N GLY A 177 14.44 11.07 -23.10
CA GLY A 177 14.98 10.81 -24.43
C GLY A 177 14.13 9.85 -25.28
N ALA A 178 12.84 9.67 -24.94
CA ALA A 178 11.91 8.82 -25.68
C ALA A 178 11.12 9.62 -26.71
N GLN A 179 10.80 8.94 -27.82
CA GLN A 179 9.88 9.43 -28.85
C GLN A 179 9.14 8.26 -29.50
N VAL A 180 7.93 8.51 -29.95
CA VAL A 180 7.14 7.57 -30.73
C VAL A 180 6.84 8.18 -32.09
N ASP A 181 7.37 7.55 -33.14
CA ASP A 181 7.02 7.86 -34.53
C ASP A 181 5.70 7.16 -34.86
N PRO A 182 4.62 7.89 -35.18
CA PRO A 182 3.33 7.29 -35.45
C PRO A 182 3.30 6.40 -36.72
N GLY A 183 4.25 6.50 -37.63
CA GLY A 183 4.29 5.70 -38.86
C GLY A 183 3.18 6.00 -39.86
N ASN A 184 2.50 7.14 -39.74
CA ASN A 184 1.39 7.58 -40.62
C ASN A 184 1.63 8.93 -41.25
N GLY A 185 2.90 9.39 -41.31
CA GLY A 185 3.28 10.68 -41.85
C GLY A 185 3.09 11.88 -40.91
N GLN A 186 2.62 11.65 -39.71
CA GLN A 186 2.55 12.67 -38.65
C GLN A 186 3.92 12.84 -37.96
N PRO A 187 4.17 13.98 -37.34
CA PRO A 187 5.41 14.21 -36.60
C PRO A 187 5.55 13.28 -35.42
N ALA A 188 6.80 12.94 -35.07
CA ALA A 188 7.08 12.09 -33.89
C ALA A 188 6.57 12.75 -32.61
N ILE A 189 5.97 11.93 -31.77
CA ILE A 189 5.43 12.32 -30.46
C ILE A 189 6.55 12.22 -29.44
N ALA A 190 6.93 13.32 -28.79
CA ALA A 190 8.00 13.36 -27.82
C ALA A 190 7.74 14.42 -26.72
N GLY A 191 8.57 14.44 -25.67
CA GLY A 191 8.51 15.43 -24.60
C GLY A 191 7.14 15.50 -23.93
N ALA A 192 6.61 16.71 -23.73
CA ALA A 192 5.35 16.94 -23.01
C ALA A 192 4.12 16.25 -23.65
N ALA A 193 4.11 16.12 -25.00
CA ALA A 193 3.02 15.42 -25.69
C ALA A 193 3.03 13.92 -25.38
N LEU A 194 4.21 13.30 -25.38
CA LEU A 194 4.36 11.88 -25.02
C LEU A 194 4.03 11.66 -23.54
N GLU A 195 4.44 12.59 -22.66
CA GLU A 195 4.13 12.52 -21.23
C GLU A 195 2.63 12.61 -20.96
N ASP A 196 1.89 13.51 -21.64
CA ASP A 196 0.42 13.60 -21.50
C ASP A 196 -0.27 12.29 -21.95
N LEU A 197 0.13 11.75 -23.09
CA LEU A 197 -0.40 10.47 -23.58
C LEU A 197 -0.06 9.32 -22.64
N ALA A 198 1.16 9.25 -22.11
CA ALA A 198 1.57 8.23 -21.16
C ALA A 198 0.75 8.31 -19.87
N ARG A 199 0.46 9.51 -19.35
CA ARG A 199 -0.40 9.68 -18.16
C ARG A 199 -1.84 9.21 -18.43
N ARG A 200 -2.42 9.53 -19.58
CA ARG A 200 -3.76 9.05 -19.97
C ARG A 200 -3.80 7.53 -20.12
N TYR A 201 -2.77 6.95 -20.70
CA TYR A 201 -2.60 5.51 -20.79
C TYR A 201 -2.57 4.85 -19.41
N LEU A 202 -1.80 5.40 -18.46
CA LEU A 202 -1.70 4.86 -17.11
C LEU A 202 -3.03 4.92 -16.35
N VAL A 203 -3.83 5.96 -16.53
CA VAL A 203 -5.17 6.04 -15.93
C VAL A 203 -6.02 4.84 -16.38
N ALA A 204 -6.08 4.57 -17.68
CA ALA A 204 -6.83 3.43 -18.23
C ALA A 204 -6.23 2.08 -17.78
N ASN A 205 -4.90 1.97 -17.82
CA ASN A 205 -4.21 0.74 -17.40
C ASN A 205 -4.45 0.43 -15.91
N ASN A 206 -4.47 1.44 -15.04
CA ASN A 206 -4.79 1.28 -13.62
C ASN A 206 -6.22 0.78 -13.40
N VAL A 207 -7.19 1.24 -14.20
CA VAL A 207 -8.55 0.71 -14.19
C VAL A 207 -8.55 -0.77 -14.58
N VAL A 208 -7.85 -1.14 -15.66
CA VAL A 208 -7.73 -2.54 -16.11
C VAL A 208 -7.11 -3.41 -15.01
N GLN A 209 -6.00 -2.98 -14.40
CA GLN A 209 -5.33 -3.74 -13.33
C GLN A 209 -6.22 -3.90 -12.09
N ARG A 210 -6.91 -2.86 -11.68
CA ARG A 210 -7.82 -2.89 -10.52
C ARG A 210 -9.00 -3.83 -10.74
N LEU A 211 -9.53 -3.90 -11.95
CA LEU A 211 -10.69 -4.74 -12.29
C LEU A 211 -10.31 -6.17 -12.74
N ALA A 212 -9.03 -6.46 -12.92
CA ALA A 212 -8.53 -7.75 -13.44
C ALA A 212 -8.96 -8.99 -12.62
N ASN A 213 -9.22 -8.81 -11.32
CA ASN A 213 -9.67 -9.90 -10.45
C ASN A 213 -11.16 -10.27 -10.65
N TRP A 214 -11.98 -9.33 -11.15
CA TRP A 214 -13.43 -9.49 -11.30
C TRP A 214 -13.89 -9.60 -12.75
N MET A 215 -13.16 -8.95 -13.67
CA MET A 215 -13.55 -8.83 -15.07
C MET A 215 -12.47 -9.39 -15.99
N ASP A 216 -12.88 -9.80 -17.19
CA ASP A 216 -11.94 -10.28 -18.20
C ASP A 216 -11.01 -9.13 -18.65
N VAL A 217 -9.71 -9.35 -18.51
CA VAL A 217 -8.69 -8.33 -18.80
C VAL A 217 -8.64 -7.96 -20.27
N GLU A 218 -8.84 -8.93 -21.17
CA GLU A 218 -8.83 -8.64 -22.62
C GLU A 218 -10.08 -7.87 -23.04
N ALA A 219 -11.22 -8.14 -22.40
CA ALA A 219 -12.43 -7.35 -22.64
C ALA A 219 -12.26 -5.89 -22.17
N LEU A 220 -11.67 -5.66 -20.99
CA LEU A 220 -11.34 -4.32 -20.53
C LEU A 220 -10.36 -3.62 -21.47
N ARG A 221 -9.37 -4.33 -21.98
CA ARG A 221 -8.43 -3.83 -22.97
C ARG A 221 -9.10 -3.50 -24.31
N ALA A 222 -10.02 -4.35 -24.78
CA ALA A 222 -10.78 -4.09 -26.01
C ALA A 222 -11.57 -2.78 -25.90
N ILE A 223 -12.18 -2.49 -24.74
CA ILE A 223 -12.86 -1.22 -24.48
C ILE A 223 -11.84 -0.06 -24.51
N ALA A 224 -10.70 -0.22 -23.84
CA ALA A 224 -9.64 0.79 -23.84
C ALA A 224 -8.99 0.99 -25.23
N ASP A 225 -9.10 0.03 -26.14
CA ASP A 225 -8.66 0.11 -27.54
C ASP A 225 -9.77 0.65 -28.48
N GLY A 226 -10.93 1.03 -27.92
CA GLY A 226 -12.01 1.74 -28.62
C GLY A 226 -13.20 0.87 -29.02
N LEU A 227 -13.40 -0.28 -28.37
CA LEU A 227 -14.66 -1.02 -28.45
C LEU A 227 -15.73 -0.30 -27.62
N VAL A 228 -16.85 0.06 -28.26
CA VAL A 228 -17.98 0.73 -27.60
C VAL A 228 -19.03 -0.33 -27.29
N LEU A 229 -19.54 -0.32 -26.06
CA LEU A 229 -20.60 -1.18 -25.58
C LEU A 229 -21.87 -0.36 -25.29
N ASP A 230 -23.00 -0.91 -25.69
CA ASP A 230 -24.33 -0.43 -25.30
C ASP A 230 -25.13 -1.66 -24.83
N LEU A 231 -25.71 -1.56 -23.63
CA LEU A 231 -26.49 -2.62 -22.99
C LEU A 231 -27.90 -2.14 -22.61
N ASP A 232 -28.39 -1.06 -23.22
CA ASP A 232 -29.67 -0.44 -22.86
C ASP A 232 -30.88 -1.16 -23.45
N SER A 233 -30.66 -2.08 -24.38
CA SER A 233 -31.71 -2.92 -24.95
C SER A 233 -31.19 -4.32 -25.33
N ALA A 234 -32.08 -5.27 -25.50
CA ALA A 234 -31.72 -6.63 -25.92
C ALA A 234 -30.94 -6.62 -27.25
N ALA A 235 -31.40 -5.82 -28.24
CA ALA A 235 -30.74 -5.71 -29.52
C ALA A 235 -29.35 -5.08 -29.44
N ALA A 236 -29.19 -4.05 -28.58
CA ALA A 236 -27.90 -3.43 -28.32
C ALA A 236 -26.93 -4.39 -27.61
N ALA A 237 -27.41 -5.15 -26.61
CA ALA A 237 -26.62 -6.15 -25.91
C ALA A 237 -26.15 -7.28 -26.83
N GLU A 238 -27.01 -7.77 -27.74
CA GLU A 238 -26.63 -8.76 -28.75
C GLU A 238 -25.56 -8.21 -29.72
N ALA A 239 -25.72 -6.98 -30.18
CA ALA A 239 -24.72 -6.33 -31.04
C ALA A 239 -23.38 -6.14 -30.29
N ALA A 240 -23.41 -5.75 -29.01
CA ALA A 240 -22.25 -5.63 -28.16
C ALA A 240 -21.56 -6.99 -27.94
N ALA A 241 -22.33 -8.08 -27.76
CA ALA A 241 -21.79 -9.43 -27.63
C ALA A 241 -21.05 -9.89 -28.90
N VAL A 242 -21.61 -9.63 -30.07
CA VAL A 242 -20.96 -9.93 -31.35
C VAL A 242 -19.66 -9.14 -31.52
N ALA A 243 -19.68 -7.85 -31.21
CA ALA A 243 -18.51 -6.98 -31.31
C ALA A 243 -17.40 -7.40 -30.31
N MET A 244 -17.77 -7.74 -29.07
CA MET A 244 -16.84 -8.24 -28.06
C MET A 244 -16.27 -9.60 -28.45
N GLN A 245 -17.11 -10.53 -28.95
CA GLN A 245 -16.67 -11.84 -29.45
C GLN A 245 -15.61 -11.72 -30.54
N ALA A 246 -15.78 -10.75 -31.46
CA ALA A 246 -14.82 -10.51 -32.54
C ALA A 246 -13.49 -9.92 -32.02
N ALA A 247 -13.51 -9.24 -30.88
CA ALA A 247 -12.32 -8.64 -30.26
C ALA A 247 -11.55 -9.61 -29.35
N LEU A 248 -12.19 -10.69 -28.89
CA LEU A 248 -11.59 -11.62 -27.93
C LEU A 248 -11.16 -12.93 -28.61
N HIS A 249 -10.00 -13.44 -28.18
CA HIS A 249 -9.51 -14.75 -28.52
C HIS A 249 -9.84 -15.75 -27.38
N ASP A 250 -10.16 -17.01 -27.75
CA ASP A 250 -10.39 -18.11 -26.81
C ASP A 250 -11.41 -17.80 -25.68
N ALA A 251 -12.45 -17.03 -26.01
CA ALA A 251 -13.55 -16.73 -25.13
C ALA A 251 -14.90 -16.92 -25.81
N GLU A 252 -15.90 -17.28 -25.05
CA GLU A 252 -17.32 -17.28 -25.47
C GLU A 252 -18.00 -16.07 -24.87
N VAL A 253 -18.66 -15.27 -25.69
CA VAL A 253 -19.40 -14.07 -25.25
C VAL A 253 -20.87 -14.23 -25.54
N ALA A 254 -21.72 -14.05 -24.54
CA ALA A 254 -23.17 -14.11 -24.66
C ALA A 254 -23.83 -12.88 -24.02
N ALA A 255 -24.84 -12.34 -24.70
CA ALA A 255 -25.74 -11.37 -24.09
C ALA A 255 -26.76 -12.11 -23.21
N GLU A 256 -26.96 -11.64 -21.99
CA GLU A 256 -27.91 -12.18 -21.02
C GLU A 256 -28.77 -11.07 -20.44
N TYR A 257 -29.97 -11.46 -19.98
CA TYR A 257 -30.88 -10.58 -19.26
C TYR A 257 -31.00 -11.04 -17.81
N ASP A 258 -30.69 -10.16 -16.87
CA ASP A 258 -30.89 -10.43 -15.44
C ASP A 258 -32.28 -9.92 -14.99
N ALA A 259 -33.21 -10.85 -14.82
CA ALA A 259 -34.58 -10.55 -14.39
C ALA A 259 -34.68 -9.93 -12.97
N ARG A 260 -33.63 -10.05 -12.14
CA ARG A 260 -33.63 -9.48 -10.79
C ARG A 260 -33.35 -7.98 -10.80
N THR A 261 -32.46 -7.56 -11.70
CA THR A 261 -32.06 -6.16 -11.84
C THR A 261 -32.76 -5.45 -13.00
N ASP A 262 -33.51 -6.19 -13.84
CA ASP A 262 -34.14 -5.70 -15.08
C ASP A 262 -33.12 -5.07 -16.04
N LYS A 263 -31.93 -5.70 -16.17
CA LYS A 263 -30.81 -5.17 -16.94
C LYS A 263 -30.18 -6.22 -17.82
N HIS A 264 -29.62 -5.77 -18.95
CA HIS A 264 -28.79 -6.61 -19.82
C HIS A 264 -27.33 -6.62 -19.34
N LEU A 265 -26.65 -7.72 -19.62
CA LEU A 265 -25.22 -7.91 -19.31
C LEU A 265 -24.55 -8.76 -20.41
N LEU A 266 -23.22 -8.70 -20.49
CA LEU A 266 -22.42 -9.62 -21.26
C LEU A 266 -21.75 -10.61 -20.32
N ARG A 267 -21.91 -11.91 -20.59
CA ARG A 267 -21.13 -12.97 -19.95
C ARG A 267 -19.97 -13.37 -20.86
N ILE A 268 -18.77 -13.35 -20.30
CA ILE A 268 -17.54 -13.77 -20.98
C ILE A 268 -17.03 -15.01 -20.28
N SER A 269 -16.92 -16.11 -21.01
CA SER A 269 -16.51 -17.41 -20.46
C SER A 269 -15.24 -17.89 -21.16
N ARG A 270 -14.21 -18.27 -20.38
CA ARG A 270 -12.96 -18.86 -20.85
C ARG A 270 -12.75 -20.24 -20.28
N ARG A 271 -12.27 -21.17 -21.09
CA ARG A 271 -11.87 -22.49 -20.62
C ARG A 271 -10.37 -22.50 -20.31
N HIS A 272 -10.03 -22.86 -19.07
CA HIS A 272 -8.65 -22.99 -18.64
C HIS A 272 -8.47 -24.33 -17.90
N HIS A 273 -7.65 -25.23 -18.43
CA HIS A 273 -7.39 -26.57 -17.87
C HIS A 273 -8.66 -27.34 -17.43
N GLY A 274 -9.71 -27.31 -18.24
CA GLY A 274 -10.97 -27.99 -17.97
C GLY A 274 -11.97 -27.24 -17.08
N ASN A 275 -11.56 -26.13 -16.47
CA ASN A 275 -12.44 -25.25 -15.70
C ASN A 275 -12.95 -24.11 -16.58
N VAL A 276 -14.19 -23.67 -16.36
CA VAL A 276 -14.76 -22.48 -17.01
C VAL A 276 -14.70 -21.34 -16.02
N LYS A 277 -13.92 -20.30 -16.35
CA LYS A 277 -13.93 -19.02 -15.62
C LYS A 277 -14.87 -18.08 -16.38
N SER A 278 -15.87 -17.56 -15.68
CA SER A 278 -16.81 -16.57 -16.24
C SER A 278 -16.68 -15.24 -15.53
N SER A 279 -16.79 -14.16 -16.30
CA SER A 279 -16.90 -12.78 -15.81
C SER A 279 -18.06 -12.10 -16.51
N VAL A 280 -18.56 -11.02 -15.92
CA VAL A 280 -19.70 -10.28 -16.46
C VAL A 280 -19.38 -8.80 -16.62
N ILE A 281 -19.87 -8.22 -17.71
CA ILE A 281 -19.92 -6.77 -17.93
C ILE A 281 -21.39 -6.37 -17.78
N THR A 282 -21.69 -5.58 -16.75
CA THR A 282 -23.04 -5.15 -16.44
C THR A 282 -23.35 -3.81 -17.07
N GLN A 283 -24.65 -3.49 -17.21
CA GLN A 283 -25.12 -2.17 -17.65
C GLN A 283 -24.61 -1.06 -16.69
N ASP A 284 -24.58 -1.32 -15.36
CA ASP A 284 -24.07 -0.37 -14.40
C ASP A 284 -22.57 -0.05 -14.59
N PHE A 285 -21.80 -1.04 -15.01
CA PHE A 285 -20.41 -0.80 -15.37
C PHE A 285 -20.30 0.08 -16.62
N VAL A 286 -21.11 -0.17 -17.65
CA VAL A 286 -21.09 0.61 -18.90
C VAL A 286 -21.48 2.07 -18.67
N HIS A 287 -22.34 2.35 -17.68
CA HIS A 287 -22.68 3.71 -17.28
C HIS A 287 -21.77 4.28 -16.17
N GLY A 288 -20.77 3.54 -15.75
CA GLY A 288 -19.86 3.89 -14.65
C GLY A 288 -18.63 4.67 -15.08
N ALA A 289 -17.99 5.33 -14.11
CA ALA A 289 -16.79 6.13 -14.32
C ALA A 289 -15.58 5.31 -14.86
N ASP A 290 -15.52 4.03 -14.53
CA ASP A 290 -14.45 3.13 -14.99
C ASP A 290 -14.56 2.88 -16.50
N TYR A 291 -15.77 2.60 -16.98
CA TYR A 291 -16.01 2.46 -18.42
C TYR A 291 -15.73 3.77 -19.16
N GLU A 292 -16.15 4.90 -18.60
CA GLU A 292 -15.86 6.22 -19.18
C GLU A 292 -14.35 6.47 -19.31
N ALA A 293 -13.57 6.09 -18.29
CA ALA A 293 -12.12 6.22 -18.33
C ALA A 293 -11.48 5.35 -19.43
N LEU A 294 -11.95 4.10 -19.59
CA LEU A 294 -11.50 3.20 -20.65
C LEU A 294 -11.92 3.71 -22.04
N SER A 295 -13.15 4.18 -22.20
CA SER A 295 -13.67 4.73 -23.48
C SER A 295 -12.91 5.98 -23.90
N ARG A 296 -12.56 6.88 -22.95
CA ARG A 296 -11.72 8.05 -23.24
C ARG A 296 -10.33 7.65 -23.74
N ALA A 297 -9.74 6.58 -23.17
CA ALA A 297 -8.49 6.03 -23.67
C ALA A 297 -8.66 5.54 -25.11
N GLY A 298 -9.73 4.79 -25.40
CA GLY A 298 -10.05 4.35 -26.75
C GLY A 298 -10.14 5.51 -27.76
N LEU A 299 -10.83 6.59 -27.41
CA LEU A 299 -10.89 7.79 -28.25
C LEU A 299 -9.50 8.44 -28.46
N THR A 300 -8.62 8.35 -27.49
CA THR A 300 -7.27 8.94 -27.56
C THR A 300 -6.33 8.09 -28.41
N PHE A 301 -6.35 6.78 -28.25
CA PHE A 301 -5.33 5.90 -28.79
C PHE A 301 -5.74 5.17 -30.08
N LYS A 302 -7.02 5.06 -30.38
CA LYS A 302 -7.51 4.42 -31.61
C LYS A 302 -7.03 5.18 -32.82
N GLY A 303 -6.23 4.55 -33.67
CA GLY A 303 -5.69 5.16 -34.89
C GLY A 303 -4.57 6.18 -34.67
N LEU A 304 -4.08 6.34 -33.43
CA LEU A 304 -2.94 7.22 -33.15
C LEU A 304 -1.67 6.73 -33.83
N LEU A 305 -1.45 5.42 -33.84
CA LEU A 305 -0.30 4.78 -34.48
C LEU A 305 -0.71 4.02 -35.73
N GLY A 306 0.09 4.14 -36.79
CA GLY A 306 -0.05 3.40 -38.03
C GLY A 306 0.78 2.10 -38.01
N PRO A 307 0.73 1.33 -39.12
CA PRO A 307 1.38 0.01 -39.22
C PRO A 307 2.91 0.07 -39.16
N ASP A 308 3.51 1.21 -39.45
CA ASP A 308 4.96 1.43 -39.44
C ASP A 308 5.44 2.27 -38.24
N ALA A 309 4.65 2.30 -37.18
CA ALA A 309 4.99 3.02 -35.97
C ALA A 309 6.24 2.43 -35.28
N VAL A 310 7.09 3.33 -34.76
CA VAL A 310 8.35 2.98 -34.10
C VAL A 310 8.51 3.78 -32.81
N ALA A 311 8.73 3.07 -31.71
CA ALA A 311 9.18 3.67 -30.46
C ALA A 311 10.70 3.76 -30.44
N LYS A 312 11.25 4.90 -30.02
CA LYS A 312 12.69 5.19 -29.98
C LYS A 312 13.05 5.73 -28.61
N ARG A 313 14.29 5.42 -28.16
CA ARG A 313 14.83 5.97 -26.91
C ARG A 313 16.35 6.11 -27.00
N GLY A 314 16.87 7.25 -26.52
CA GLY A 314 18.28 7.60 -26.54
C GLY A 314 18.68 8.38 -27.79
N GLU A 315 19.97 8.72 -27.89
CA GLU A 315 20.54 9.54 -28.98
C GLU A 315 21.84 8.91 -29.47
N GLY A 316 22.18 9.18 -30.73
CA GLY A 316 23.43 8.77 -31.37
C GLY A 316 23.64 7.27 -31.34
N GLU A 317 24.81 6.79 -30.87
CA GLU A 317 25.17 5.38 -30.79
C GLU A 317 24.35 4.60 -29.75
N ARG A 318 23.65 5.29 -28.82
CA ARG A 318 22.77 4.69 -27.80
C ARG A 318 21.32 4.64 -28.20
N LEU A 319 20.99 5.10 -29.42
CA LEU A 319 19.62 5.01 -29.91
C LEU A 319 19.18 3.57 -30.03
N LYS A 320 18.07 3.26 -29.38
CA LYS A 320 17.36 1.98 -29.51
C LYS A 320 16.00 2.27 -30.12
N GLU A 321 15.55 1.38 -30.97
CA GLU A 321 14.24 1.49 -31.60
C GLU A 321 13.54 0.14 -31.67
N GLN A 322 12.21 0.15 -31.64
CA GLN A 322 11.33 -1.01 -31.71
C GLN A 322 10.09 -0.67 -32.54
N LYS A 323 9.78 -1.51 -33.54
CA LYS A 323 8.49 -1.45 -34.22
C LYS A 323 7.37 -1.81 -33.24
N VAL A 324 6.32 -1.01 -33.21
CA VAL A 324 5.20 -1.16 -32.26
C VAL A 324 3.87 -1.17 -33.01
N ALA A 325 2.93 -1.96 -32.51
CA ALA A 325 1.63 -2.10 -33.14
C ALA A 325 0.62 -1.05 -32.65
N ASP A 326 0.76 -0.65 -31.39
CA ASP A 326 -0.14 0.26 -30.68
C ASP A 326 0.61 1.05 -29.59
N PHE A 327 -0.07 2.01 -28.97
CA PHE A 327 0.53 2.83 -27.91
C PHE A 327 0.86 2.00 -26.67
N ARG A 328 0.12 0.94 -26.37
CA ARG A 328 0.39 0.01 -25.27
C ARG A 328 1.73 -0.70 -25.47
N SER A 329 1.98 -1.26 -26.64
CA SER A 329 3.26 -1.91 -26.96
C SER A 329 4.43 -0.94 -26.95
N ALA A 330 4.21 0.32 -27.36
CA ALA A 330 5.20 1.39 -27.23
C ALA A 330 5.55 1.67 -25.78
N MET A 331 4.54 1.86 -24.93
CA MET A 331 4.73 2.09 -23.49
C MET A 331 5.38 0.89 -22.79
N ALA A 332 4.95 -0.34 -23.12
CA ALA A 332 5.54 -1.56 -22.56
C ALA A 332 7.03 -1.66 -22.88
N TRP A 333 7.42 -1.37 -24.11
CA TRP A 333 8.82 -1.38 -24.51
C TRP A 333 9.63 -0.26 -23.83
N LEU A 334 9.11 0.98 -23.76
CA LEU A 334 9.78 2.09 -23.08
C LEU A 334 9.98 1.78 -21.58
N MET A 335 8.96 1.22 -20.90
CA MET A 335 9.08 0.82 -19.51
C MET A 335 10.10 -0.31 -19.33
N GLN A 336 10.13 -1.30 -20.20
CA GLN A 336 11.14 -2.37 -20.17
C GLN A 336 12.57 -1.81 -20.34
N GLN A 337 12.77 -0.81 -21.21
CA GLN A 337 14.09 -0.17 -21.36
C GLN A 337 14.48 0.61 -20.08
N ALA A 338 13.52 1.25 -19.42
CA ALA A 338 13.75 1.94 -18.15
C ALA A 338 14.11 0.94 -17.04
N GLU A 339 13.33 -0.11 -16.88
CA GLU A 339 13.58 -1.18 -15.88
C GLU A 339 14.97 -1.80 -16.05
N GLY A 340 15.40 -2.05 -17.29
CA GLY A 340 16.74 -2.58 -17.58
C GLY A 340 17.89 -1.60 -17.29
N SER A 341 17.61 -0.29 -17.19
CA SER A 341 18.59 0.77 -16.93
C SER A 341 18.66 1.20 -15.46
N VAL A 342 17.67 0.83 -14.64
CA VAL A 342 17.55 1.21 -13.24
C VAL A 342 17.86 0.02 -12.34
N GLY A 343 18.96 0.13 -11.58
CA GLY A 343 19.21 -0.78 -10.46
C GLY A 343 18.17 -0.56 -9.37
N ARG A 344 17.53 -1.63 -8.88
CA ARG A 344 16.53 -1.54 -7.80
C ARG A 344 16.84 -2.53 -6.68
N GLN A 345 16.70 -2.06 -5.46
CA GLN A 345 16.73 -2.89 -4.25
C GLN A 345 15.40 -2.69 -3.52
N ARG A 346 14.71 -3.79 -3.20
CA ARG A 346 13.52 -3.78 -2.35
C ARG A 346 13.93 -4.15 -0.94
N TYR A 347 13.50 -3.36 0.04
CA TYR A 347 13.65 -3.66 1.46
C TYR A 347 12.38 -4.36 1.95
N LYS A 348 12.53 -5.56 2.49
CA LYS A 348 11.45 -6.31 3.14
C LYS A 348 11.39 -6.03 4.63
N GLY A 349 12.55 -5.83 5.26
CA GLY A 349 12.67 -5.56 6.67
C GLY A 349 13.66 -4.45 7.00
N LEU A 350 13.44 -3.80 8.13
CA LEU A 350 14.31 -2.74 8.67
C LEU A 350 15.72 -3.24 9.01
N GLY A 351 15.85 -4.53 9.31
CA GLY A 351 17.13 -5.18 9.56
C GLY A 351 18.04 -5.26 8.33
N GLU A 352 17.53 -5.04 7.12
CA GLU A 352 18.30 -4.95 5.88
C GLU A 352 18.96 -3.57 5.69
N MET A 353 18.53 -2.57 6.46
CA MET A 353 19.11 -1.23 6.43
C MET A 353 20.25 -1.11 7.44
N ASN A 354 21.36 -0.55 6.99
CA ASN A 354 22.42 -0.15 7.91
C ASN A 354 22.00 1.09 8.73
N PRO A 355 22.70 1.44 9.82
CA PRO A 355 22.35 2.56 10.69
C PRO A 355 22.21 3.91 9.97
N GLU A 356 23.08 4.20 9.02
CA GLU A 356 23.08 5.45 8.24
C GLU A 356 21.86 5.51 7.30
N GLN A 357 21.56 4.42 6.59
CA GLN A 357 20.37 4.33 5.75
C GLN A 357 19.07 4.50 6.55
N LEU A 358 19.00 3.88 7.73
CA LEU A 358 17.83 4.00 8.60
C LEU A 358 17.67 5.43 9.14
N TRP A 359 18.78 6.10 9.48
CA TRP A 359 18.78 7.51 9.86
C TRP A 359 18.27 8.39 8.74
N GLU A 360 18.94 8.40 7.60
CA GLU A 360 18.67 9.33 6.47
C GLU A 360 17.28 9.15 5.82
N THR A 361 16.61 7.99 6.05
CA THR A 361 15.32 7.71 5.43
C THR A 361 14.14 7.76 6.41
N THR A 362 14.36 7.36 7.68
CA THR A 362 13.26 7.01 8.60
C THR A 362 13.36 7.70 9.96
N MET A 363 14.55 8.10 10.40
CA MET A 363 14.76 8.62 11.75
C MET A 363 15.10 10.10 11.80
N ASP A 364 15.75 10.65 10.79
CA ASP A 364 16.07 12.08 10.71
C ASP A 364 14.79 12.92 10.63
N PRO A 365 14.51 13.80 11.62
CA PRO A 365 13.33 14.66 11.62
C PRO A 365 13.18 15.55 10.39
N ALA A 366 14.27 15.87 9.69
CA ALA A 366 14.27 16.75 8.52
C ALA A 366 13.68 16.06 7.26
N VAL A 367 13.79 14.72 7.16
CA VAL A 367 13.45 13.99 5.93
C VAL A 367 12.45 12.86 6.14
N ARG A 368 12.32 12.33 7.36
CA ARG A 368 11.44 11.20 7.66
C ARG A 368 9.98 11.52 7.42
N ARG A 369 9.22 10.46 7.09
CA ARG A 369 7.76 10.52 6.99
C ARG A 369 7.14 9.74 8.14
N LEU A 370 6.22 10.37 8.87
CA LEU A 370 5.45 9.77 9.96
C LEU A 370 3.97 9.93 9.66
N LEU A 371 3.21 8.84 9.84
CA LEU A 371 1.76 8.87 9.85
C LEU A 371 1.29 9.06 11.29
N ARG A 372 0.62 10.16 11.60
CA ARG A 372 -0.01 10.37 12.90
C ARG A 372 -1.29 9.55 13.00
N VAL A 373 -1.44 8.77 14.05
CA VAL A 373 -2.64 8.00 14.30
C VAL A 373 -3.73 8.92 14.86
N GLN A 374 -4.90 8.90 14.24
CA GLN A 374 -6.08 9.66 14.64
C GLN A 374 -7.30 8.76 14.61
N ILE A 375 -8.30 9.06 15.42
CA ILE A 375 -9.60 8.39 15.46
C ILE A 375 -10.63 9.42 14.98
N ASP A 376 -11.12 9.24 13.77
CA ASP A 376 -12.15 10.12 13.20
C ASP A 376 -13.55 9.69 13.66
N ASP A 377 -13.78 8.39 13.77
CA ASP A 377 -15.01 7.78 14.27
C ASP A 377 -14.69 6.70 15.32
N ALA A 378 -15.06 6.97 16.57
CA ALA A 378 -14.78 6.07 17.68
C ALA A 378 -15.61 4.78 17.62
N ILE A 379 -16.84 4.82 17.07
CA ILE A 379 -17.72 3.65 16.96
C ILE A 379 -17.16 2.71 15.89
N GLU A 380 -16.77 3.25 14.75
CA GLU A 380 -16.17 2.45 13.68
C GLU A 380 -14.80 1.88 14.09
N ALA A 381 -13.98 2.66 14.79
CA ALA A 381 -12.71 2.19 15.33
C ALA A 381 -12.91 1.01 16.30
N ASP A 382 -13.86 1.13 17.23
CA ASP A 382 -14.20 0.06 18.16
C ASP A 382 -14.66 -1.21 17.43
N ARG A 383 -15.55 -1.06 16.45
CA ARG A 383 -16.03 -2.16 15.61
C ARG A 383 -14.88 -2.86 14.87
N VAL A 384 -13.96 -2.09 14.28
CA VAL A 384 -12.83 -2.66 13.54
C VAL A 384 -11.86 -3.39 14.45
N PHE A 385 -11.50 -2.83 15.62
CA PHE A 385 -10.62 -3.53 16.58
C PHE A 385 -11.28 -4.80 17.14
N THR A 386 -12.56 -4.76 17.49
CA THR A 386 -13.31 -5.94 17.96
C THR A 386 -13.37 -7.01 16.88
N MET A 387 -13.66 -6.64 15.62
CA MET A 387 -13.74 -7.58 14.50
C MET A 387 -12.38 -8.23 14.22
N LEU A 388 -11.30 -7.43 14.11
CA LEU A 388 -9.98 -7.93 13.73
C LEU A 388 -9.29 -8.71 14.87
N MET A 389 -9.43 -8.23 16.11
CA MET A 389 -8.63 -8.68 17.24
C MET A 389 -9.44 -9.42 18.32
N GLY A 390 -10.78 -9.40 18.25
CA GLY A 390 -11.69 -10.04 19.19
C GLY A 390 -11.70 -11.57 19.11
N ASP A 391 -12.45 -12.20 20.03
CA ASP A 391 -12.53 -13.67 20.14
C ASP A 391 -13.39 -14.31 19.05
N GLU A 392 -14.40 -13.60 18.54
CA GLU A 392 -15.30 -14.12 17.52
C GLU A 392 -14.59 -14.26 16.18
N VAL A 393 -14.70 -15.46 15.58
CA VAL A 393 -14.03 -15.80 14.32
C VAL A 393 -14.89 -15.42 13.12
N GLU A 394 -16.21 -15.59 13.20
CA GLU A 394 -17.13 -15.40 12.07
C GLU A 394 -17.07 -13.99 11.48
N PRO A 395 -17.15 -12.88 12.26
CA PRO A 395 -17.09 -11.53 11.68
C PRO A 395 -15.78 -11.27 10.92
N ARG A 396 -14.67 -11.86 11.41
CA ARG A 396 -13.35 -11.74 10.76
C ARG A 396 -13.27 -12.56 9.48
N ARG A 397 -13.87 -13.78 9.47
CA ARG A 397 -13.98 -14.61 8.26
C ARG A 397 -14.78 -13.88 7.19
N ASP A 398 -15.97 -13.39 7.54
CA ASP A 398 -16.85 -12.68 6.62
C ASP A 398 -16.17 -11.44 6.02
N PHE A 399 -15.42 -10.72 6.86
CA PHE A 399 -14.62 -9.58 6.38
C PHE A 399 -13.54 -10.01 5.37
N ILE A 400 -12.80 -11.09 5.66
CA ILE A 400 -11.76 -11.63 4.77
C ILE A 400 -12.40 -12.09 3.44
N GLU A 401 -13.47 -12.88 3.50
CA GLU A 401 -14.15 -13.40 2.31
C GLU A 401 -14.72 -12.27 1.44
N THR A 402 -15.38 -11.28 2.06
CA THR A 402 -15.94 -10.13 1.35
C THR A 402 -14.88 -9.25 0.70
N ASN A 403 -13.69 -9.14 1.31
CA ASN A 403 -12.63 -8.27 0.83
C ASN A 403 -11.47 -9.00 0.16
N ALA A 404 -11.53 -10.32 0.02
CA ALA A 404 -10.42 -11.14 -0.52
C ALA A 404 -9.94 -10.65 -1.89
N LEU A 405 -10.85 -10.29 -2.78
CA LEU A 405 -10.52 -9.80 -4.12
C LEU A 405 -9.95 -8.37 -4.14
N ARG A 406 -10.10 -7.62 -3.04
CA ARG A 406 -9.52 -6.27 -2.89
C ARG A 406 -8.11 -6.31 -2.30
N ALA A 407 -7.72 -7.45 -1.74
CA ALA A 407 -6.40 -7.59 -1.16
C ALA A 407 -5.33 -7.50 -2.25
N ALA A 408 -4.46 -6.51 -2.15
CA ALA A 408 -3.26 -6.37 -2.93
C ALA A 408 -2.05 -6.60 -2.01
N ASN A 409 -0.94 -7.11 -2.55
CA ASN A 409 0.31 -7.36 -1.81
C ASN A 409 0.18 -8.39 -0.66
N ILE A 410 -0.51 -9.49 -0.94
CA ILE A 410 -0.46 -10.65 -0.06
C ILE A 410 0.92 -11.30 -0.28
N ASP A 411 1.77 -11.26 0.74
CA ASP A 411 3.01 -12.04 0.75
C ASP A 411 2.64 -13.52 0.93
N VAL A 412 2.77 -14.31 -0.14
CA VAL A 412 2.58 -15.76 -0.16
C VAL A 412 3.93 -16.40 -0.42
#